data_600481d94fb99abd491ad4f7a0d9d728
#
_entry.id   600481d94fb99abd491ad4f7a0d9d728
#
_cell.length_a   1.000
_cell.length_b   1.000
_cell.length_c   1.000
_cell.angle_alpha   90.00
_cell.angle_beta   90.00
_cell.angle_gamma   90.00
#
_symmetry.space_group_name_H-M   'P 1'
#
loop_
_entity.id
_entity.type
_entity.pdbx_description
1 polymer ?
#
loop_
_entity_poly.entity_id
_entity_poly.type
_entity_poly.pdbx_seq_one_letter_code
_entity_poly.pdbx_strand_id
1 'polypeptide(L)'
;MKSTRVQQQGRTYRLLWMIVLFCLYGVSASARPSWGRYLAKPDEWYRSDEGKQVIENILSWQDTHGAWPKNTNTDTKAFDGTREKLKGSFDNEATTGEMRMLARAFRAGGDPRCKAAFLKALDLIFKAQYPTGGWPQYYPPSKSYHRHITFNDGTMVRLMELLDEIATEPEYAFVEADRQAAARKAFDAGIECILKCQIVVNGRKTVWCAQHDEIDYRPRPGRSYELVSLSGGESVGILRLLMGLENPSPEVVQAIVSAVQWYESSSIKRLRLIHEDGVPHTIEDPNAPLLWARFYEIETNRPFFCNRDGVAKYDYNQLGEERSSGYNWLDEWGNDVFKTYKKWHEKWKERIEDVEKTMSPNSSEQQVKNK
;
A
#
# COMPACT_ATOMS: atom_id res chain seq x y z
N MET A 1 33.72 24.90 -85.75
CA MET A 1 32.49 24.60 -85.06
C MET A 1 32.89 23.91 -83.76
N LYS A 2 32.74 24.62 -82.63
CA LYS A 2 33.28 24.24 -81.33
C LYS A 2 32.22 23.44 -80.48
N SER A 3 32.54 22.23 -80.08
CA SER A 3 31.75 21.43 -79.16
C SER A 3 32.19 21.74 -77.74
N THR A 4 31.23 22.21 -76.92
CA THR A 4 31.46 22.49 -75.49
C THR A 4 30.96 21.30 -74.68
N ARG A 5 31.93 20.63 -74.03
CA ARG A 5 31.63 19.58 -72.99
C ARG A 5 31.26 20.28 -71.71
N VAL A 6 30.08 19.93 -71.17
CA VAL A 6 29.66 20.28 -69.83
C VAL A 6 30.14 19.16 -68.86
N GLN A 7 30.97 19.56 -67.90
CA GLN A 7 31.41 18.68 -66.80
C GLN A 7 30.31 18.63 -65.72
N GLN A 8 29.84 17.43 -65.47
CA GLN A 8 29.02 17.14 -64.30
C GLN A 8 29.93 16.92 -63.08
N GLN A 9 29.84 17.84 -62.11
CA GLN A 9 30.44 17.65 -60.81
C GLN A 9 29.44 16.84 -59.91
N GLY A 10 29.84 15.60 -59.57
CA GLY A 10 29.15 14.77 -58.58
C GLY A 10 29.36 15.32 -57.17
N ARG A 11 28.30 15.75 -56.53
CA ARG A 11 28.26 16.04 -55.06
C ARG A 11 27.99 14.74 -54.32
N THR A 12 29.01 14.21 -53.68
CA THR A 12 28.90 13.16 -52.69
C THR A 12 28.31 13.72 -51.40
N TYR A 13 27.06 13.35 -51.09
CA TYR A 13 26.47 13.61 -49.77
C TYR A 13 27.02 12.57 -48.78
N ARG A 14 27.84 13.05 -47.84
CA ARG A 14 28.19 12.31 -46.64
C ARG A 14 26.99 12.36 -45.71
N LEU A 15 26.29 11.22 -45.54
CA LEU A 15 25.31 11.02 -44.51
C LEU A 15 26.04 10.96 -43.15
N LEU A 16 25.94 12.06 -42.37
CA LEU A 16 26.28 12.03 -40.94
C LEU A 16 25.15 11.28 -40.22
N TRP A 17 25.45 10.10 -39.72
CA TRP A 17 24.63 9.42 -38.73
C TRP A 17 24.78 10.16 -37.41
N MET A 18 23.80 11.00 -37.04
CA MET A 18 23.62 11.46 -35.66
C MET A 18 23.04 10.29 -34.85
N ILE A 19 23.87 9.66 -34.03
CA ILE A 19 23.41 8.76 -33.00
C ILE A 19 22.76 9.65 -31.93
N VAL A 20 21.44 9.74 -31.97
CA VAL A 20 20.66 10.30 -30.86
C VAL A 20 20.68 9.28 -29.74
N LEU A 21 21.54 9.50 -28.75
CA LEU A 21 21.49 8.78 -27.47
C LEU A 21 20.18 9.23 -26.77
N PHE A 22 19.13 8.42 -26.91
CA PHE A 22 17.99 8.51 -26.02
C PHE A 22 18.47 8.04 -24.63
N CYS A 23 18.82 9.00 -23.78
CA CYS A 23 18.83 8.75 -22.33
C CYS A 23 17.39 8.47 -21.91
N LEU A 24 17.01 7.19 -21.92
CA LEU A 24 15.86 6.70 -21.20
C LEU A 24 16.11 6.96 -19.71
N TYR A 25 15.63 8.09 -19.22
CA TYR A 25 15.35 8.24 -17.80
C TYR A 25 14.23 7.26 -17.50
N GLY A 26 14.61 6.02 -17.26
CA GLY A 26 13.72 5.01 -16.75
C GLY A 26 13.21 5.49 -15.39
N VAL A 27 11.92 5.78 -15.31
CA VAL A 27 11.22 5.70 -14.03
C VAL A 27 11.66 4.37 -13.43
N SER A 28 12.37 4.43 -12.32
CA SER A 28 12.87 3.24 -11.64
C SER A 28 11.65 2.46 -11.17
N ALA A 29 11.18 1.54 -12.00
CA ALA A 29 10.16 0.59 -11.59
C ALA A 29 10.69 -0.03 -10.30
N SER A 30 9.87 -0.02 -9.25
CA SER A 30 10.23 -0.62 -7.96
C SER A 30 10.80 -2.00 -8.23
N ALA A 31 12.06 -2.23 -7.85
CA ALA A 31 12.73 -3.51 -8.03
C ALA A 31 12.12 -4.52 -7.05
N ARG A 32 10.99 -5.11 -7.44
CA ARG A 32 10.29 -6.15 -6.67
C ARG A 32 9.62 -7.14 -7.61
N PRO A 33 9.45 -8.41 -7.19
CA PRO A 33 8.74 -9.41 -7.99
C PRO A 33 7.30 -9.01 -8.26
N SER A 34 6.78 -9.41 -9.41
CA SER A 34 5.34 -9.39 -9.69
C SER A 34 4.74 -10.72 -9.22
N TRP A 35 4.33 -10.79 -7.96
CA TRP A 35 3.85 -12.04 -7.34
C TRP A 35 2.68 -12.65 -8.08
N GLY A 36 1.71 -11.85 -8.55
CA GLY A 36 0.54 -12.33 -9.28
C GLY A 36 0.88 -13.21 -10.48
N ARG A 37 1.97 -12.94 -11.20
CA ARG A 37 2.41 -13.78 -12.35
C ARG A 37 2.87 -15.17 -11.93
N TYR A 38 3.46 -15.30 -10.72
CA TYR A 38 3.90 -16.58 -10.18
C TYR A 38 2.74 -17.35 -9.57
N LEU A 39 1.92 -16.68 -8.75
CA LEU A 39 0.76 -17.30 -8.10
C LEU A 39 -0.26 -17.87 -9.08
N ALA A 40 -0.33 -17.32 -10.31
CA ALA A 40 -1.15 -17.83 -11.39
C ALA A 40 -0.54 -19.04 -12.14
N LYS A 41 0.69 -19.46 -11.84
CA LYS A 41 1.33 -20.60 -12.50
C LYS A 41 0.70 -21.93 -12.05
N PRO A 42 0.62 -22.92 -12.96
CA PRO A 42 0.14 -24.26 -12.61
C PRO A 42 1.15 -25.00 -11.74
N ASP A 43 0.71 -26.08 -11.08
CA ASP A 43 1.54 -26.87 -10.13
C ASP A 43 2.80 -27.45 -10.78
N GLU A 44 2.72 -27.82 -12.06
CA GLU A 44 3.84 -28.36 -12.84
C GLU A 44 4.98 -27.37 -12.95
N TRP A 45 4.68 -26.08 -13.04
CA TRP A 45 5.71 -25.05 -13.12
C TRP A 45 6.56 -25.00 -11.84
N TYR A 46 5.94 -25.14 -10.65
CA TYR A 46 6.69 -25.16 -9.39
C TYR A 46 7.62 -26.37 -9.24
N ARG A 47 7.33 -27.45 -9.97
CA ARG A 47 8.17 -28.67 -10.04
C ARG A 47 9.22 -28.62 -11.13
N SER A 48 9.12 -27.68 -12.07
CA SER A 48 10.10 -27.47 -13.16
C SER A 48 11.41 -26.90 -12.64
N ASP A 49 12.47 -26.96 -13.46
CA ASP A 49 13.76 -26.38 -13.10
C ASP A 49 13.68 -24.86 -12.97
N GLU A 50 12.87 -24.18 -13.81
CA GLU A 50 12.62 -22.74 -13.70
C GLU A 50 11.97 -22.39 -12.37
N GLY A 51 10.89 -23.07 -12.00
CA GLY A 51 10.18 -22.85 -10.73
C GLY A 51 11.07 -23.11 -9.52
N LYS A 52 11.83 -24.20 -9.52
CA LYS A 52 12.81 -24.51 -8.47
C LYS A 52 13.88 -23.43 -8.34
N GLN A 53 14.40 -22.91 -9.46
CA GLN A 53 15.39 -21.85 -9.42
C GLN A 53 14.83 -20.56 -8.79
N VAL A 54 13.59 -20.18 -9.13
CA VAL A 54 12.90 -19.03 -8.51
C VAL A 54 12.74 -19.25 -7.00
N ILE A 55 12.33 -20.45 -6.59
CA ILE A 55 12.20 -20.82 -5.17
C ILE A 55 13.53 -20.72 -4.42
N GLU A 56 14.61 -21.25 -4.99
CA GLU A 56 15.96 -21.16 -4.42
C GLU A 56 16.41 -19.71 -4.25
N ASN A 57 16.14 -18.86 -5.26
CA ASN A 57 16.45 -17.45 -5.19
C ASN A 57 15.72 -16.83 -3.99
N ILE A 58 14.38 -17.00 -3.89
CA ILE A 58 13.56 -16.45 -2.80
C ILE A 58 14.06 -16.93 -1.43
N LEU A 59 14.30 -18.23 -1.25
CA LEU A 59 14.79 -18.80 0.01
C LEU A 59 16.14 -18.20 0.44
N SER A 60 17.01 -17.86 -0.53
CA SER A 60 18.32 -17.29 -0.26
C SER A 60 18.25 -15.89 0.36
N TRP A 61 17.21 -15.11 0.04
CA TRP A 61 17.01 -13.72 0.49
C TRP A 61 16.35 -13.58 1.86
N GLN A 62 15.91 -14.68 2.49
CA GLN A 62 15.32 -14.59 3.83
C GLN A 62 16.38 -14.20 4.85
N ASP A 63 16.15 -13.11 5.59
CA ASP A 63 17.05 -12.64 6.63
C ASP A 63 17.07 -13.56 7.87
N THR A 64 17.90 -13.22 8.85
CA THR A 64 18.04 -14.02 10.08
C THR A 64 16.78 -14.02 10.94
N HIS A 65 15.93 -12.99 10.83
CA HIS A 65 14.66 -12.89 11.56
C HIS A 65 13.52 -13.63 10.86
N GLY A 66 13.57 -13.79 9.53
CA GLY A 66 12.54 -14.48 8.76
C GLY A 66 11.85 -13.62 7.71
N ALA A 67 12.23 -12.35 7.55
CA ALA A 67 11.66 -11.45 6.55
C ALA A 67 12.52 -11.35 5.29
N TRP A 68 11.98 -10.69 4.26
CA TRP A 68 12.67 -10.38 3.02
C TRP A 68 12.84 -8.86 2.83
N PRO A 69 13.91 -8.41 2.12
CA PRO A 69 14.16 -6.99 1.91
C PRO A 69 13.16 -6.39 0.90
N LYS A 70 12.70 -5.16 1.18
CA LYS A 70 11.83 -4.43 0.24
C LYS A 70 12.59 -3.92 -0.98
N ASN A 71 11.85 -3.68 -2.06
CA ASN A 71 12.37 -3.12 -3.31
C ASN A 71 13.54 -3.94 -3.90
N THR A 72 13.47 -5.26 -3.76
CA THR A 72 14.49 -6.21 -4.20
C THR A 72 13.83 -7.29 -5.04
N ASN A 73 14.41 -7.62 -6.20
CA ASN A 73 13.98 -8.74 -7.03
C ASN A 73 14.51 -10.06 -6.44
N THR A 74 13.81 -10.57 -5.42
CA THR A 74 14.20 -11.80 -4.70
C THR A 74 13.99 -13.05 -5.53
N ASP A 75 13.29 -12.94 -6.67
CA ASP A 75 12.95 -14.04 -7.59
C ASP A 75 14.00 -14.28 -8.70
N THR A 76 14.78 -13.26 -9.07
CA THR A 76 15.59 -13.30 -10.30
C THR A 76 17.02 -13.80 -10.09
N LYS A 77 17.58 -13.62 -8.89
CA LYS A 77 18.95 -14.02 -8.55
C LYS A 77 19.03 -14.45 -7.09
N ALA A 78 19.82 -15.49 -6.82
CA ALA A 78 20.14 -15.88 -5.45
C ALA A 78 20.97 -14.80 -4.75
N PHE A 79 20.75 -14.64 -3.45
CA PHE A 79 21.57 -13.78 -2.60
C PHE A 79 22.95 -14.41 -2.38
N ASP A 80 23.99 -13.64 -2.63
CA ASP A 80 25.38 -14.05 -2.53
C ASP A 80 26.16 -13.33 -1.42
N GLY A 81 25.46 -12.60 -0.57
CA GLY A 81 26.06 -11.82 0.52
C GLY A 81 25.94 -12.45 1.90
N THR A 82 26.16 -11.66 2.93
CA THR A 82 26.06 -12.03 4.35
C THR A 82 24.65 -11.81 4.86
N ARG A 83 23.93 -12.86 5.26
CA ARG A 83 22.50 -12.80 5.70
C ARG A 83 22.26 -11.82 6.84
N GLU A 84 23.19 -11.64 7.74
CA GLU A 84 23.14 -10.73 8.87
C GLU A 84 23.08 -9.25 8.43
N LYS A 85 23.43 -8.96 7.17
CA LYS A 85 23.32 -7.62 6.56
C LYS A 85 22.00 -7.38 5.85
N LEU A 86 21.20 -8.41 5.63
CA LEU A 86 19.87 -8.26 5.08
C LEU A 86 18.97 -7.53 6.08
N LYS A 87 18.12 -6.64 5.54
CA LYS A 87 17.10 -5.93 6.32
C LYS A 87 15.74 -6.28 5.75
N GLY A 88 15.12 -7.29 6.35
CA GLY A 88 13.75 -7.66 6.03
C GLY A 88 12.76 -6.56 6.41
N SER A 89 11.69 -6.46 5.67
CA SER A 89 10.66 -5.43 5.81
C SER A 89 9.28 -6.00 5.57
N PHE A 90 8.26 -5.33 6.09
CA PHE A 90 6.86 -5.61 5.77
C PHE A 90 6.30 -4.65 4.70
N ASP A 91 7.10 -3.69 4.26
CA ASP A 91 6.71 -2.64 3.33
C ASP A 91 6.77 -3.11 1.86
N ASN A 92 5.94 -2.53 1.00
CA ASN A 92 5.91 -2.79 -0.45
C ASN A 92 5.76 -4.28 -0.81
N GLU A 93 4.89 -5.02 -0.11
CA GLU A 93 4.69 -6.47 -0.30
C GLU A 93 5.89 -7.36 0.08
N ALA A 94 7.02 -6.79 0.53
CA ALA A 94 8.11 -7.61 1.04
C ALA A 94 7.61 -8.47 2.21
N THR A 95 8.13 -9.67 2.32
CA THR A 95 7.72 -10.72 3.25
C THR A 95 6.36 -11.34 2.90
N THR A 96 5.29 -10.56 2.75
CA THR A 96 3.96 -11.13 2.46
C THR A 96 3.86 -11.77 1.07
N GLY A 97 4.52 -11.18 0.09
CA GLY A 97 4.57 -11.71 -1.27
C GLY A 97 5.40 -13.00 -1.36
N GLU A 98 6.59 -12.99 -0.75
CA GLU A 98 7.44 -14.20 -0.66
C GLU A 98 6.73 -15.32 0.10
N MET A 99 6.03 -15.02 1.21
CA MET A 99 5.28 -16.00 1.97
C MET A 99 4.19 -16.67 1.12
N ARG A 100 3.37 -15.91 0.38
CA ARG A 100 2.35 -16.46 -0.52
C ARG A 100 2.96 -17.35 -1.59
N MET A 101 4.09 -16.90 -2.17
CA MET A 101 4.82 -17.68 -3.16
C MET A 101 5.34 -19.01 -2.58
N LEU A 102 5.95 -18.99 -1.38
CA LEU A 102 6.46 -20.18 -0.73
C LEU A 102 5.35 -21.14 -0.27
N ALA A 103 4.22 -20.62 0.20
CA ALA A 103 3.03 -21.44 0.50
C ALA A 103 2.53 -22.17 -0.74
N ARG A 104 2.42 -21.47 -1.86
CA ARG A 104 2.01 -22.04 -3.15
C ARG A 104 3.01 -23.07 -3.67
N ALA A 105 4.33 -22.78 -3.55
CA ALA A 105 5.41 -23.68 -3.92
C ALA A 105 5.41 -24.96 -3.08
N PHE A 106 5.20 -24.85 -1.76
CA PHE A 106 5.10 -26.02 -0.86
C PHE A 106 3.94 -26.92 -1.26
N ARG A 107 2.76 -26.37 -1.48
CA ARG A 107 1.57 -27.17 -1.88
C ARG A 107 1.78 -27.88 -3.21
N ALA A 108 2.40 -27.21 -4.18
CA ALA A 108 2.61 -27.76 -5.52
C ALA A 108 3.76 -28.79 -5.57
N GLY A 109 4.85 -28.54 -4.85
CA GLY A 109 6.10 -29.31 -4.96
C GLY A 109 6.51 -30.11 -3.72
N GLY A 110 5.94 -29.78 -2.55
CA GLY A 110 6.22 -30.49 -1.29
C GLY A 110 7.60 -30.17 -0.67
N ASP A 111 8.32 -29.15 -1.13
CA ASP A 111 9.64 -28.81 -0.59
C ASP A 111 9.53 -28.30 0.86
N PRO A 112 10.06 -29.04 1.86
CA PRO A 112 9.92 -28.69 3.27
C PRO A 112 10.61 -27.37 3.63
N ARG A 113 11.58 -26.91 2.84
CA ARG A 113 12.28 -25.63 3.06
C ARG A 113 11.33 -24.47 2.84
N CYS A 114 10.39 -24.59 1.88
CA CYS A 114 9.35 -23.56 1.66
C CYS A 114 8.44 -23.43 2.89
N LYS A 115 7.95 -24.56 3.45
CA LYS A 115 7.17 -24.55 4.69
C LYS A 115 7.97 -23.98 5.85
N ALA A 116 9.23 -24.37 6.02
CA ALA A 116 10.06 -23.89 7.12
C ALA A 116 10.31 -22.37 7.04
N ALA A 117 10.60 -21.85 5.85
CA ALA A 117 10.79 -20.41 5.63
C ALA A 117 9.49 -19.61 5.84
N PHE A 118 8.35 -20.15 5.38
CA PHE A 118 7.03 -19.57 5.62
C PHE A 118 6.71 -19.48 7.10
N LEU A 119 6.85 -20.57 7.86
CA LEU A 119 6.56 -20.61 9.29
C LEU A 119 7.48 -19.69 10.09
N LYS A 120 8.76 -19.59 9.72
CA LYS A 120 9.71 -18.66 10.34
C LYS A 120 9.25 -17.21 10.15
N ALA A 121 8.75 -16.86 8.96
CA ALA A 121 8.21 -15.53 8.69
C ALA A 121 6.90 -15.27 9.45
N LEU A 122 6.03 -16.26 9.55
CA LEU A 122 4.79 -16.16 10.32
C LEU A 122 5.06 -15.93 11.82
N ASP A 123 6.00 -16.68 12.40
CA ASP A 123 6.43 -16.48 13.79
C ASP A 123 7.03 -15.07 14.00
N LEU A 124 7.74 -14.54 12.99
CA LEU A 124 8.22 -13.17 13.01
C LEU A 124 7.07 -12.15 12.99
N ILE A 125 6.04 -12.35 12.15
CA ILE A 125 4.86 -11.47 12.09
C ILE A 125 4.18 -11.40 13.46
N PHE A 126 3.99 -12.52 14.13
CA PHE A 126 3.43 -12.56 15.50
C PHE A 126 4.31 -11.82 16.49
N LYS A 127 5.63 -12.03 16.44
CA LYS A 127 6.60 -11.38 17.31
C LYS A 127 6.70 -9.88 17.10
N ALA A 128 6.48 -9.41 15.88
CA ALA A 128 6.58 -8.01 15.49
C ALA A 128 5.32 -7.21 15.82
N GLN A 129 4.18 -7.87 16.09
CA GLN A 129 2.95 -7.20 16.46
C GLN A 129 3.10 -6.51 17.82
N TYR A 130 2.77 -5.24 17.88
CA TYR A 130 2.73 -4.49 19.13
C TYR A 130 1.58 -4.94 20.03
N PRO A 131 1.67 -4.73 21.36
CA PRO A 131 0.55 -4.95 22.27
C PRO A 131 -0.72 -4.16 21.88
N THR A 132 -0.58 -3.07 21.15
CA THR A 132 -1.64 -2.26 20.57
C THR A 132 -2.30 -2.87 19.33
N GLY A 133 -1.78 -3.99 18.82
CA GLY A 133 -2.33 -4.72 17.66
C GLY A 133 -1.74 -4.32 16.30
N GLY A 134 -0.95 -3.24 16.23
CA GLY A 134 -0.32 -2.79 14.98
C GLY A 134 1.06 -3.37 14.73
N TRP A 135 1.67 -3.03 13.58
CA TRP A 135 3.01 -3.48 13.19
C TRP A 135 3.91 -2.33 12.76
N PRO A 136 5.23 -2.42 13.05
CA PRO A 136 6.24 -1.53 12.48
C PRO A 136 6.50 -1.88 11.01
N GLN A 137 7.25 -1.00 10.33
CA GLN A 137 7.72 -1.27 8.96
C GLN A 137 8.86 -2.31 8.91
N TYR A 138 9.65 -2.40 9.96
CA TYR A 138 10.81 -3.32 10.11
C TYR A 138 10.81 -3.98 11.48
N TYR A 139 11.37 -5.19 11.55
CA TYR A 139 11.66 -5.84 12.81
C TYR A 139 13.16 -6.19 12.90
N PRO A 140 13.85 -5.92 14.03
CA PRO A 140 13.39 -5.15 15.19
C PRO A 140 13.00 -3.71 14.85
N PRO A 141 12.07 -3.08 15.60
CA PRO A 141 11.68 -1.70 15.38
C PRO A 141 12.87 -0.74 15.45
N SER A 142 12.97 0.16 14.49
CA SER A 142 14.03 1.19 14.45
C SER A 142 13.76 2.33 15.44
N LYS A 143 14.72 3.24 15.59
CA LYS A 143 14.51 4.47 16.35
C LYS A 143 13.84 5.59 15.55
N SER A 144 13.69 5.42 14.22
CA SER A 144 13.05 6.38 13.31
C SER A 144 11.55 6.13 13.19
N TYR A 145 10.87 6.91 12.33
CA TYR A 145 9.43 6.78 12.04
C TYR A 145 8.98 5.36 11.63
N HIS A 146 9.88 4.54 11.13
CA HIS A 146 9.59 3.14 10.75
C HIS A 146 9.13 2.25 11.93
N ARG A 147 9.31 2.73 13.18
CA ARG A 147 8.80 2.06 14.37
C ARG A 147 7.30 2.20 14.57
N HIS A 148 6.70 3.24 14.00
CA HIS A 148 5.29 3.50 14.17
C HIS A 148 4.42 2.43 13.52
N ILE A 149 3.19 2.26 14.00
CA ILE A 149 2.15 1.50 13.32
C ILE A 149 2.04 2.07 11.92
N THR A 150 2.28 1.24 10.89
CA THR A 150 2.51 1.72 9.53
C THR A 150 1.40 1.26 8.58
N PHE A 151 0.57 2.20 8.14
CA PHE A 151 -0.37 2.01 7.04
C PHE A 151 0.22 2.39 5.68
N ASN A 152 1.31 3.17 5.68
CA ASN A 152 1.99 3.61 4.46
C ASN A 152 2.25 2.43 3.51
N ASP A 153 2.01 2.65 2.20
CA ASP A 153 2.17 1.66 1.13
C ASP A 153 1.46 0.32 1.41
N GLY A 154 0.40 0.33 2.24
CA GLY A 154 -0.41 -0.83 2.59
C GLY A 154 0.28 -1.84 3.51
N THR A 155 1.34 -1.47 4.21
CA THR A 155 2.15 -2.39 5.04
C THR A 155 1.31 -3.23 5.99
N MET A 156 0.59 -2.60 6.92
CA MET A 156 -0.25 -3.34 7.90
C MET A 156 -1.42 -4.06 7.22
N VAL A 157 -2.04 -3.44 6.20
CA VAL A 157 -3.16 -4.05 5.49
C VAL A 157 -2.77 -5.39 4.87
N ARG A 158 -1.63 -5.46 4.19
CA ARG A 158 -1.15 -6.71 3.56
C ARG A 158 -0.78 -7.80 4.57
N LEU A 159 -0.25 -7.41 5.74
CA LEU A 159 -0.03 -8.37 6.83
C LEU A 159 -1.36 -8.95 7.33
N MET A 160 -2.37 -8.11 7.50
CA MET A 160 -3.68 -8.53 7.96
C MET A 160 -4.41 -9.39 6.92
N GLU A 161 -4.34 -9.05 5.64
CA GLU A 161 -4.87 -9.88 4.55
C GLU A 161 -4.24 -11.28 4.58
N LEU A 162 -2.90 -11.38 4.72
CA LEU A 162 -2.22 -12.67 4.82
C LEU A 162 -2.61 -13.45 6.09
N LEU A 163 -2.77 -12.78 7.24
CA LEU A 163 -3.19 -13.43 8.49
C LEU A 163 -4.61 -13.97 8.41
N ASP A 164 -5.52 -13.25 7.74
CA ASP A 164 -6.88 -13.71 7.48
C ASP A 164 -6.88 -14.91 6.53
N GLU A 165 -6.13 -14.86 5.44
CA GLU A 165 -5.94 -16.00 4.51
C GLU A 165 -5.43 -17.23 5.26
N ILE A 166 -4.41 -17.10 6.13
CA ILE A 166 -3.84 -18.21 6.91
C ILE A 166 -4.88 -18.83 7.85
N ALA A 167 -5.75 -18.00 8.42
CA ALA A 167 -6.76 -18.44 9.38
C ALA A 167 -7.99 -19.09 8.71
N THR A 168 -8.28 -18.77 7.44
CA THR A 168 -9.56 -19.13 6.81
C THR A 168 -9.43 -19.97 5.56
N GLU A 169 -8.34 -19.78 4.78
CA GLU A 169 -8.25 -20.36 3.45
C GLU A 169 -7.63 -21.76 3.46
N PRO A 170 -8.19 -22.74 2.71
CA PRO A 170 -7.66 -24.09 2.62
C PRO A 170 -6.24 -24.18 2.04
N GLU A 171 -5.82 -23.13 1.33
CA GLU A 171 -4.46 -22.97 0.84
C GLU A 171 -3.40 -23.08 1.95
N TYR A 172 -3.74 -22.72 3.16
CA TYR A 172 -2.85 -22.71 4.33
C TYR A 172 -3.09 -23.87 5.30
N ALA A 173 -3.81 -24.94 4.87
CA ALA A 173 -4.06 -26.13 5.70
C ALA A 173 -2.77 -26.85 6.16
N PHE A 174 -1.61 -26.55 5.59
CA PHE A 174 -0.32 -27.06 6.04
C PHE A 174 0.23 -26.34 7.29
N VAL A 175 -0.36 -25.21 7.67
CA VAL A 175 -0.05 -24.48 8.91
C VAL A 175 -0.77 -25.15 10.07
N GLU A 176 -0.06 -25.38 11.16
CA GLU A 176 -0.61 -26.03 12.36
C GLU A 176 -1.76 -25.20 12.96
N ALA A 177 -2.77 -25.90 13.52
CA ALA A 177 -4.02 -25.28 14.02
C ALA A 177 -3.79 -24.17 15.08
N ASP A 178 -2.78 -24.34 15.93
CA ASP A 178 -2.40 -23.34 16.93
C ASP A 178 -1.88 -22.04 16.30
N ARG A 179 -1.11 -22.15 15.19
CA ARG A 179 -0.65 -20.98 14.42
C ARG A 179 -1.78 -20.33 13.61
N GLN A 180 -2.73 -21.11 13.07
CA GLN A 180 -3.92 -20.57 12.43
C GLN A 180 -4.78 -19.79 13.43
N ALA A 181 -4.97 -20.32 14.64
CA ALA A 181 -5.66 -19.62 15.73
C ALA A 181 -4.90 -18.34 16.17
N ALA A 182 -3.57 -18.38 16.22
CA ALA A 182 -2.75 -17.20 16.49
C ALA A 182 -2.86 -16.14 15.39
N ALA A 183 -2.95 -16.56 14.11
CA ALA A 183 -3.16 -15.66 12.99
C ALA A 183 -4.51 -14.95 13.09
N ARG A 184 -5.60 -15.66 13.42
CA ARG A 184 -6.92 -15.06 13.69
C ARG A 184 -6.85 -14.05 14.84
N LYS A 185 -6.24 -14.42 15.96
CA LYS A 185 -6.08 -13.51 17.10
C LYS A 185 -5.28 -12.26 16.75
N ALA A 186 -4.21 -12.40 15.96
CA ALA A 186 -3.40 -11.28 15.52
C ALA A 186 -4.18 -10.37 14.55
N PHE A 187 -4.97 -10.95 13.66
CA PHE A 187 -5.87 -10.22 12.77
C PHE A 187 -6.91 -9.42 13.56
N ASP A 188 -7.61 -10.05 14.50
CA ASP A 188 -8.65 -9.40 15.32
C ASP A 188 -8.06 -8.22 16.12
N ALA A 189 -6.89 -8.40 16.73
CA ALA A 189 -6.16 -7.30 17.39
C ALA A 189 -5.79 -6.17 16.42
N GLY A 190 -5.45 -6.50 15.17
CA GLY A 190 -5.22 -5.53 14.11
C GLY A 190 -6.45 -4.73 13.73
N ILE A 191 -7.64 -5.35 13.68
CA ILE A 191 -8.91 -4.63 13.47
C ILE A 191 -9.16 -3.63 14.61
N GLU A 192 -9.00 -4.04 15.87
CA GLU A 192 -9.13 -3.12 17.01
C GLU A 192 -8.15 -1.95 16.93
N CYS A 193 -6.90 -2.23 16.53
CA CYS A 193 -5.89 -1.20 16.32
C CYS A 193 -6.33 -0.20 15.23
N ILE A 194 -6.83 -0.67 14.09
CA ILE A 194 -7.36 0.19 13.02
C ILE A 194 -8.47 1.09 13.54
N LEU A 195 -9.44 0.54 14.29
CA LEU A 195 -10.56 1.31 14.84
C LEU A 195 -10.09 2.41 15.81
N LYS A 196 -9.06 2.13 16.62
CA LYS A 196 -8.46 3.10 17.57
C LYS A 196 -7.59 4.16 16.88
N CYS A 197 -6.97 3.83 15.74
CA CYS A 197 -6.21 4.76 14.93
C CYS A 197 -7.08 5.70 14.10
N GLN A 198 -8.39 5.44 13.93
CA GLN A 198 -9.25 6.30 13.14
C GLN A 198 -9.36 7.69 13.77
N ILE A 199 -8.98 8.73 13.01
CA ILE A 199 -8.88 10.09 13.51
C ILE A 199 -10.28 10.69 13.71
N VAL A 200 -10.47 11.34 14.85
CA VAL A 200 -11.72 12.05 15.19
C VAL A 200 -11.46 13.55 15.13
N VAL A 201 -12.27 14.26 14.34
CA VAL A 201 -12.23 15.72 14.21
C VAL A 201 -13.60 16.27 14.60
N ASN A 202 -13.63 17.17 15.57
CA ASN A 202 -14.88 17.79 16.07
C ASN A 202 -15.96 16.75 16.42
N GLY A 203 -15.56 15.64 17.08
CA GLY A 203 -16.46 14.57 17.50
C GLY A 203 -16.89 13.60 16.38
N ARG A 204 -16.42 13.78 15.15
CA ARG A 204 -16.73 12.91 14.01
C ARG A 204 -15.51 12.09 13.60
N LYS A 205 -15.69 10.79 13.41
CA LYS A 205 -14.66 9.93 12.81
C LYS A 205 -14.42 10.36 11.36
N THR A 206 -13.16 10.27 10.93
CA THR A 206 -12.72 10.60 9.57
C THR A 206 -11.98 9.41 8.96
N VAL A 207 -10.74 9.59 8.54
CA VAL A 207 -9.86 8.57 7.98
C VAL A 207 -8.59 8.43 8.84
N TRP A 208 -7.59 7.73 8.35
CA TRP A 208 -6.36 7.40 9.07
C TRP A 208 -5.18 8.22 8.58
N CYS A 209 -4.17 8.39 9.42
CA CYS A 209 -2.85 8.85 9.02
C CYS A 209 -2.04 7.69 8.41
N ALA A 210 -0.99 8.00 7.66
CA ALA A 210 -0.09 6.99 7.11
C ALA A 210 0.70 6.24 8.20
N GLN A 211 0.99 6.88 9.32
CA GLN A 211 1.60 6.27 10.51
C GLN A 211 0.89 6.71 11.79
N HIS A 212 0.88 5.81 12.78
CA HIS A 212 0.34 6.07 14.11
C HIS A 212 1.31 5.58 15.19
N ASP A 213 1.27 6.24 16.33
CA ASP A 213 2.10 5.89 17.48
C ASP A 213 1.77 4.48 17.98
N GLU A 214 2.79 3.70 18.24
CA GLU A 214 2.69 2.31 18.67
C GLU A 214 2.21 2.14 20.11
N ILE A 215 2.04 3.24 20.87
CA ILE A 215 1.60 3.22 22.27
C ILE A 215 0.21 3.84 22.42
N ASP A 216 -0.01 5.04 21.87
CA ASP A 216 -1.21 5.85 22.12
C ASP A 216 -2.10 6.05 20.89
N TYR A 217 -1.78 5.43 19.75
CA TYR A 217 -2.51 5.47 18.48
C TYR A 217 -2.57 6.85 17.80
N ARG A 218 -1.91 7.88 18.35
CA ARG A 218 -1.92 9.21 17.74
C ARG A 218 -1.26 9.21 16.37
N PRO A 219 -1.75 10.03 15.43
CA PRO A 219 -1.10 10.16 14.12
C PRO A 219 0.34 10.67 14.28
N ARG A 220 1.25 10.12 13.48
CA ARG A 220 2.69 10.43 13.48
C ARG A 220 3.18 10.76 12.06
N PRO A 221 4.19 11.62 11.94
CA PRO A 221 4.81 11.89 10.65
C PRO A 221 5.67 10.70 10.20
N GLY A 222 5.84 10.59 8.88
CA GLY A 222 6.81 9.69 8.26
C GLY A 222 8.10 10.42 7.87
N ARG A 223 8.41 10.43 6.58
CA ARG A 223 9.51 11.22 6.00
C ARG A 223 9.25 12.71 6.17
N SER A 224 10.26 13.55 5.97
CA SER A 224 10.13 15.02 6.16
C SER A 224 8.95 15.66 5.43
N TYR A 225 8.53 15.08 4.30
CA TYR A 225 7.39 15.52 3.49
C TYR A 225 6.09 14.77 3.76
N GLU A 226 6.08 13.81 4.68
CA GLU A 226 4.90 13.07 5.13
C GLU A 226 4.50 13.57 6.52
N LEU A 227 3.90 14.76 6.52
CA LEU A 227 3.46 15.40 7.76
C LEU A 227 2.27 14.64 8.37
N VAL A 228 2.03 14.87 9.66
CA VAL A 228 0.82 14.37 10.34
C VAL A 228 -0.42 14.85 9.61
N SER A 229 -1.32 13.93 9.22
CA SER A 229 -2.40 14.24 8.28
C SER A 229 -3.53 13.22 8.32
N LEU A 230 -4.66 13.57 7.73
CA LEU A 230 -5.63 12.61 7.21
C LEU A 230 -5.11 12.10 5.86
N SER A 231 -5.01 10.78 5.68
CA SER A 231 -4.48 10.24 4.43
C SER A 231 -5.57 9.74 3.50
N GLY A 232 -5.72 10.40 2.33
CA GLY A 232 -6.60 9.95 1.26
C GLY A 232 -6.06 8.72 0.49
N GLY A 233 -4.77 8.48 0.52
CA GLY A 233 -4.16 7.33 -0.15
C GLY A 233 -4.24 6.04 0.67
N GLU A 234 -3.65 6.05 1.85
CA GLU A 234 -3.53 4.86 2.71
C GLU A 234 -4.88 4.34 3.22
N SER A 235 -5.83 5.25 3.45
CA SER A 235 -7.17 4.88 3.94
C SER A 235 -7.99 4.03 2.98
N VAL A 236 -7.69 4.03 1.68
CA VAL A 236 -8.35 3.15 0.69
C VAL A 236 -8.13 1.68 1.01
N GLY A 237 -6.88 1.30 1.29
CA GLY A 237 -6.52 -0.08 1.65
C GLY A 237 -7.20 -0.52 2.94
N ILE A 238 -7.22 0.36 3.95
CA ILE A 238 -7.90 0.11 5.23
C ILE A 238 -9.40 -0.11 5.02
N LEU A 239 -10.05 0.78 4.27
CA LEU A 239 -11.48 0.64 3.96
C LEU A 239 -11.80 -0.64 3.20
N ARG A 240 -10.95 -1.02 2.23
CA ARG A 240 -11.12 -2.28 1.50
C ARG A 240 -11.04 -3.49 2.43
N LEU A 241 -10.07 -3.51 3.34
CA LEU A 241 -9.94 -4.56 4.35
C LEU A 241 -11.19 -4.64 5.26
N LEU A 242 -11.62 -3.50 5.81
CA LEU A 242 -12.80 -3.46 6.70
C LEU A 242 -14.09 -3.87 5.97
N MET A 243 -14.29 -3.44 4.72
CA MET A 243 -15.43 -3.84 3.90
C MET A 243 -15.38 -5.31 3.44
N GLY A 244 -14.21 -5.95 3.51
CA GLY A 244 -14.03 -7.38 3.27
C GLY A 244 -14.50 -8.28 4.39
N LEU A 245 -14.72 -7.77 5.60
CA LEU A 245 -15.14 -8.57 6.75
C LEU A 245 -16.52 -9.20 6.53
N GLU A 246 -16.64 -10.50 6.81
CA GLU A 246 -17.88 -11.24 6.61
C GLU A 246 -18.99 -10.85 7.59
N ASN A 247 -18.63 -10.44 8.80
CA ASN A 247 -19.58 -10.06 9.83
C ASN A 247 -19.07 -8.80 10.59
N PRO A 248 -19.14 -7.60 9.96
CA PRO A 248 -18.61 -6.38 10.56
C PRO A 248 -19.39 -6.00 11.83
N SER A 249 -18.65 -5.68 12.92
CA SER A 249 -19.28 -5.15 14.13
C SER A 249 -19.88 -3.76 13.90
N PRO A 250 -20.76 -3.27 14.80
CA PRO A 250 -21.29 -1.90 14.69
C PRO A 250 -20.19 -0.83 14.62
N GLU A 251 -19.08 -1.01 15.35
CA GLU A 251 -17.93 -0.10 15.35
C GLU A 251 -17.20 -0.10 13.99
N VAL A 252 -17.09 -1.26 13.34
CA VAL A 252 -16.54 -1.39 11.98
C VAL A 252 -17.46 -0.72 10.97
N VAL A 253 -18.78 -0.95 11.07
CA VAL A 253 -19.77 -0.29 10.21
C VAL A 253 -19.67 1.23 10.35
N GLN A 254 -19.64 1.73 11.59
CA GLN A 254 -19.48 3.16 11.87
C GLN A 254 -18.18 3.71 11.27
N ALA A 255 -17.07 2.98 11.41
CA ALA A 255 -15.78 3.39 10.88
C ALA A 255 -15.81 3.52 9.35
N ILE A 256 -16.42 2.56 8.66
CA ILE A 256 -16.57 2.57 7.20
C ILE A 256 -17.45 3.74 6.76
N VAL A 257 -18.67 3.87 7.31
CA VAL A 257 -19.63 4.91 6.92
C VAL A 257 -19.02 6.30 7.11
N SER A 258 -18.38 6.54 8.26
CA SER A 258 -17.76 7.83 8.56
C SER A 258 -16.61 8.17 7.60
N ALA A 259 -15.79 7.19 7.27
CA ALA A 259 -14.68 7.39 6.33
C ALA A 259 -15.18 7.62 4.89
N VAL A 260 -16.24 6.93 4.46
CA VAL A 260 -16.87 7.18 3.15
C VAL A 260 -17.43 8.60 3.07
N GLN A 261 -18.13 9.06 4.11
CA GLN A 261 -18.62 10.45 4.21
C GLN A 261 -17.48 11.47 4.14
N TRP A 262 -16.31 11.13 4.74
CA TRP A 262 -15.12 11.97 4.62
C TRP A 262 -14.65 12.04 3.15
N TYR A 263 -14.59 10.91 2.43
CA TYR A 263 -14.21 10.91 1.01
C TYR A 263 -15.17 11.73 0.14
N GLU A 264 -16.49 11.66 0.40
CA GLU A 264 -17.49 12.46 -0.32
C GLU A 264 -17.23 13.97 -0.13
N SER A 265 -16.93 14.39 1.10
CA SER A 265 -16.73 15.79 1.44
C SER A 265 -15.34 16.34 1.09
N SER A 266 -14.35 15.47 0.88
CA SER A 266 -12.94 15.84 0.70
C SER A 266 -12.47 15.78 -0.76
N SER A 267 -13.36 15.51 -1.71
CA SER A 267 -13.03 15.48 -3.13
C SER A 267 -12.60 16.85 -3.66
N ILE A 268 -11.51 16.86 -4.43
CA ILE A 268 -11.02 18.04 -5.14
C ILE A 268 -11.67 18.08 -6.52
N LYS A 269 -12.38 19.18 -6.80
CA LYS A 269 -13.11 19.41 -8.04
C LYS A 269 -12.38 20.43 -8.90
N ARG A 270 -12.58 20.36 -10.22
CA ARG A 270 -12.07 21.35 -11.21
C ARG A 270 -10.55 21.44 -11.26
N LEU A 271 -9.84 20.41 -10.82
CA LEU A 271 -8.38 20.31 -10.86
C LEU A 271 -8.01 19.09 -11.69
N ARG A 272 -7.25 19.27 -12.75
CA ARG A 272 -6.72 18.19 -13.59
C ARG A 272 -5.22 18.08 -13.41
N LEU A 273 -4.73 16.88 -13.13
CA LEU A 273 -3.31 16.56 -13.19
C LEU A 273 -2.94 16.24 -14.64
N ILE A 274 -1.97 16.97 -15.18
CA ILE A 274 -1.42 16.75 -16.52
C ILE A 274 0.09 16.61 -16.45
N HIS A 275 0.71 16.14 -17.54
CA HIS A 275 2.16 16.02 -17.66
C HIS A 275 2.64 16.82 -18.86
N GLU A 276 3.54 17.77 -18.64
CA GLU A 276 4.27 18.48 -19.68
C GLU A 276 5.75 18.09 -19.59
N ASP A 277 6.31 17.61 -20.68
CA ASP A 277 7.68 17.09 -20.76
C ASP A 277 7.99 16.01 -19.69
N GLY A 278 6.97 15.24 -19.27
CA GLY A 278 7.07 14.22 -18.25
C GLY A 278 6.98 14.72 -16.80
N VAL A 279 6.87 16.04 -16.58
CA VAL A 279 6.71 16.64 -15.25
C VAL A 279 5.23 16.86 -14.95
N PRO A 280 4.69 16.30 -13.85
CA PRO A 280 3.30 16.49 -13.48
C PRO A 280 3.07 17.89 -12.89
N HIS A 281 1.98 18.53 -13.32
CA HIS A 281 1.46 19.78 -12.77
C HIS A 281 -0.06 19.81 -12.86
N THR A 282 -0.70 20.77 -12.22
CA THR A 282 -2.16 20.88 -12.19
C THR A 282 -2.64 22.12 -12.93
N ILE A 283 -3.79 21.96 -13.61
CA ILE A 283 -4.51 23.05 -14.26
C ILE A 283 -5.96 23.07 -13.79
N GLU A 284 -6.60 24.23 -13.87
CA GLU A 284 -8.03 24.34 -13.67
C GLU A 284 -8.77 23.76 -14.89
N ASP A 285 -9.71 22.82 -14.62
CA ASP A 285 -10.56 22.23 -15.66
C ASP A 285 -11.94 21.91 -15.06
N PRO A 286 -13.02 22.62 -15.51
CA PRO A 286 -14.37 22.36 -15.03
C PRO A 286 -14.86 20.92 -15.23
N ASN A 287 -14.29 20.21 -16.18
CA ASN A 287 -14.65 18.82 -16.54
C ASN A 287 -13.62 17.79 -16.03
N ALA A 288 -12.73 18.19 -15.12
CA ALA A 288 -11.78 17.27 -14.52
C ALA A 288 -12.48 16.16 -13.72
N PRO A 289 -11.92 14.93 -13.67
CA PRO A 289 -12.39 13.91 -12.75
C PRO A 289 -12.19 14.37 -11.30
N LEU A 290 -12.93 13.75 -10.37
CA LEU A 290 -12.71 13.98 -8.94
C LEU A 290 -11.34 13.42 -8.56
N LEU A 291 -10.57 14.23 -7.84
CA LEU A 291 -9.28 13.84 -7.28
C LEU A 291 -9.33 13.92 -5.76
N TRP A 292 -8.44 13.19 -5.12
CA TRP A 292 -8.14 13.32 -3.69
C TRP A 292 -6.65 13.55 -3.52
N ALA A 293 -6.29 14.37 -2.54
CA ALA A 293 -4.90 14.50 -2.13
C ALA A 293 -4.50 13.32 -1.24
N ARG A 294 -3.24 12.97 -1.28
CA ARG A 294 -2.70 11.96 -0.36
C ARG A 294 -2.79 12.42 1.09
N PHE A 295 -2.61 13.72 1.34
CA PHE A 295 -2.61 14.30 2.68
C PHE A 295 -3.52 15.52 2.80
N TYR A 296 -4.22 15.58 3.94
CA TYR A 296 -5.06 16.70 4.35
C TYR A 296 -4.72 17.10 5.78
N GLU A 297 -4.77 18.38 6.08
CA GLU A 297 -4.67 18.89 7.46
C GLU A 297 -5.80 18.31 8.32
N ILE A 298 -5.49 17.92 9.55
CA ILE A 298 -6.46 17.25 10.42
C ILE A 298 -7.60 18.22 10.79
N GLU A 299 -7.28 19.45 11.20
CA GLU A 299 -8.25 20.40 11.73
C GLU A 299 -9.10 21.05 10.64
N THR A 300 -8.51 21.34 9.50
CA THR A 300 -9.15 22.13 8.43
C THR A 300 -9.67 21.31 7.28
N ASN A 301 -9.24 20.03 7.17
CA ASN A 301 -9.47 19.16 6.02
C ASN A 301 -8.99 19.76 4.70
N ARG A 302 -8.00 20.67 4.74
CA ARG A 302 -7.41 21.27 3.56
C ARG A 302 -6.36 20.34 2.95
N PRO A 303 -6.42 20.01 1.66
CA PRO A 303 -5.38 19.23 1.00
C PRO A 303 -4.06 20.00 0.99
N PHE A 304 -2.96 19.30 1.18
CA PHE A 304 -1.62 19.88 1.11
C PHE A 304 -0.62 18.95 0.43
N PHE A 305 0.45 19.56 -0.03
CA PHE A 305 1.61 18.94 -0.66
C PHE A 305 2.86 19.37 0.09
N CYS A 306 3.97 18.65 -0.04
CA CYS A 306 5.16 19.00 0.74
C CYS A 306 6.45 18.65 -0.01
N ASN A 307 7.40 19.57 -0.04
CA ASN A 307 8.77 19.29 -0.44
C ASN A 307 9.57 18.67 0.72
N ARG A 308 10.84 18.36 0.50
CA ARG A 308 11.72 17.81 1.57
C ARG A 308 12.03 18.80 2.69
N ASP A 309 11.62 20.06 2.52
CA ASP A 309 11.73 21.13 3.53
C ASP A 309 10.76 20.93 4.72
N GLY A 310 9.79 20.03 4.59
CA GLY A 310 8.79 19.80 5.64
C GLY A 310 7.75 20.90 5.79
N VAL A 311 7.61 21.78 4.77
CA VAL A 311 6.67 22.90 4.78
C VAL A 311 5.47 22.58 3.90
N ALA A 312 4.28 22.60 4.48
CA ALA A 312 3.03 22.38 3.74
C ALA A 312 2.84 23.42 2.63
N LYS A 313 2.47 22.97 1.45
CA LYS A 313 2.11 23.75 0.27
C LYS A 313 0.66 23.45 -0.08
N TYR A 314 -0.08 24.46 -0.47
CA TYR A 314 -1.52 24.34 -0.75
C TYR A 314 -1.85 24.44 -2.23
N ASP A 315 -0.84 24.54 -3.06
CA ASP A 315 -0.90 24.45 -4.51
C ASP A 315 0.11 23.39 -4.95
N TYR A 316 -0.35 22.41 -5.73
CA TYR A 316 0.47 21.35 -6.26
C TYR A 316 1.67 21.88 -7.05
N ASN A 317 1.46 22.95 -7.81
CA ASN A 317 2.48 23.55 -8.67
C ASN A 317 3.62 24.25 -7.90
N GLN A 318 3.54 24.32 -6.56
CA GLN A 318 4.65 24.76 -5.71
C GLN A 318 5.61 23.62 -5.33
N LEU A 319 5.32 22.38 -5.75
CA LEU A 319 6.24 21.27 -5.59
C LEU A 319 7.43 21.41 -6.55
N GLY A 320 8.62 21.08 -6.08
CA GLY A 320 9.76 20.86 -6.95
C GLY A 320 9.59 19.58 -7.77
N GLU A 321 10.19 19.54 -8.96
CA GLU A 321 10.08 18.43 -9.91
C GLU A 321 10.38 17.06 -9.28
N GLU A 322 11.40 16.97 -8.41
CA GLU A 322 11.75 15.72 -7.70
C GLU A 322 10.59 15.20 -6.84
N ARG A 323 9.77 16.09 -6.25
CA ARG A 323 8.64 15.67 -5.43
C ARG A 323 7.37 15.51 -6.26
N SER A 324 7.11 16.35 -7.23
CA SER A 324 5.94 16.20 -8.11
C SER A 324 6.00 14.91 -8.93
N SER A 325 7.18 14.57 -9.47
CA SER A 325 7.38 13.35 -10.29
C SER A 325 7.65 12.10 -9.48
N GLY A 326 8.23 12.22 -8.27
CA GLY A 326 8.70 11.08 -7.46
C GLY A 326 7.74 10.60 -6.37
N TYR A 327 6.51 11.13 -6.32
CA TYR A 327 5.54 10.77 -5.29
C TYR A 327 4.10 10.96 -5.76
N ASN A 328 3.22 10.01 -5.47
CA ASN A 328 1.81 10.10 -5.83
C ASN A 328 1.05 10.97 -4.82
N TRP A 329 0.84 12.24 -5.16
CA TRP A 329 0.19 13.24 -4.32
C TRP A 329 -1.32 13.36 -4.56
N LEU A 330 -1.77 13.08 -5.77
CA LEU A 330 -3.15 13.22 -6.23
C LEU A 330 -3.55 11.99 -7.03
N ASP A 331 -4.73 11.45 -6.75
CA ASP A 331 -5.29 10.33 -7.51
C ASP A 331 -6.82 10.28 -7.36
N GLU A 332 -7.44 9.40 -8.12
CA GLU A 332 -8.88 9.12 -8.08
C GLU A 332 -9.28 8.13 -6.96
N TRP A 333 -8.57 8.14 -5.84
CA TRP A 333 -8.71 7.17 -4.74
C TRP A 333 -10.13 6.96 -4.24
N GLY A 334 -10.94 8.04 -4.18
CA GLY A 334 -12.33 7.94 -3.72
C GLY A 334 -13.22 7.12 -4.65
N ASN A 335 -12.91 7.06 -5.95
CA ASN A 335 -13.66 6.25 -6.90
C ASN A 335 -13.59 4.75 -6.55
N ASP A 336 -12.41 4.27 -6.12
CA ASP A 336 -12.24 2.88 -5.65
C ASP A 336 -13.01 2.60 -4.37
N VAL A 337 -13.02 3.58 -3.43
CA VAL A 337 -13.80 3.52 -2.19
C VAL A 337 -15.28 3.40 -2.51
N PHE A 338 -15.83 4.30 -3.33
CA PHE A 338 -17.26 4.31 -3.67
C PHE A 338 -17.72 3.06 -4.42
N LYS A 339 -16.88 2.57 -5.35
CA LYS A 339 -17.15 1.33 -6.08
C LYS A 339 -17.28 0.13 -5.15
N THR A 340 -16.39 0.02 -4.15
CA THR A 340 -16.42 -1.07 -3.17
C THR A 340 -17.56 -0.87 -2.18
N TYR A 341 -17.75 0.36 -1.69
CA TYR A 341 -18.79 0.72 -0.75
C TYR A 341 -20.20 0.45 -1.29
N LYS A 342 -20.47 0.73 -2.56
CA LYS A 342 -21.78 0.46 -3.17
C LYS A 342 -22.21 -1.00 -2.98
N LYS A 343 -21.33 -1.97 -3.27
CA LYS A 343 -21.61 -3.41 -3.10
C LYS A 343 -21.75 -3.79 -1.63
N TRP A 344 -20.89 -3.23 -0.80
CA TRP A 344 -20.87 -3.49 0.64
C TRP A 344 -22.13 -2.92 1.30
N HIS A 345 -22.57 -1.72 0.94
CA HIS A 345 -23.78 -1.08 1.41
C HIS A 345 -25.04 -1.89 1.07
N GLU A 346 -25.14 -2.40 -0.14
CA GLU A 346 -26.26 -3.27 -0.55
C GLU A 346 -26.34 -4.55 0.33
N LYS A 347 -25.17 -5.15 0.66
CA LYS A 347 -25.10 -6.35 1.50
C LYS A 347 -25.48 -6.08 2.96
N TRP A 348 -25.14 -4.92 3.51
CA TRP A 348 -25.25 -4.62 4.93
C TRP A 348 -26.23 -3.50 5.28
N LYS A 349 -27.17 -3.22 4.39
CA LYS A 349 -28.10 -2.08 4.49
C LYS A 349 -28.79 -1.96 5.85
N GLU A 350 -29.39 -3.03 6.35
CA GLU A 350 -30.12 -3.02 7.64
C GLU A 350 -29.18 -2.66 8.81
N ARG A 351 -27.97 -3.23 8.81
CA ARG A 351 -26.98 -2.96 9.86
C ARG A 351 -26.46 -1.52 9.80
N ILE A 352 -26.33 -0.95 8.62
CA ILE A 352 -25.95 0.45 8.42
C ILE A 352 -27.02 1.38 8.97
N GLU A 353 -28.31 1.13 8.62
CA GLU A 353 -29.44 1.91 9.12
C GLU A 353 -29.52 1.90 10.65
N ASP A 354 -29.22 0.79 11.30
CA ASP A 354 -29.22 0.68 12.76
C ASP A 354 -28.07 1.49 13.39
N VAL A 355 -26.87 1.47 12.78
CA VAL A 355 -25.74 2.27 13.24
C VAL A 355 -26.02 3.76 13.02
N GLU A 356 -26.56 4.16 11.87
CA GLU A 356 -26.87 5.56 11.57
C GLU A 356 -27.92 6.15 12.53
N LYS A 357 -28.94 5.36 12.93
CA LYS A 357 -29.89 5.77 13.97
C LYS A 357 -29.19 6.10 15.30
N THR A 358 -28.15 5.35 15.67
CA THR A 358 -27.39 5.59 16.90
C THR A 358 -26.45 6.80 16.80
N MET A 359 -26.01 7.15 15.59
CA MET A 359 -25.14 8.30 15.31
C MET A 359 -25.90 9.64 15.20
N SER A 360 -27.23 9.60 15.08
CA SER A 360 -28.06 10.82 14.97
C SER A 360 -28.12 11.60 16.29
N PRO A 361 -28.00 12.95 16.30
CA PRO A 361 -27.92 13.76 17.51
C PRO A 361 -29.11 13.58 18.46
N ASN A 362 -30.27 13.15 17.97
CA ASN A 362 -31.50 12.98 18.77
C ASN A 362 -31.48 11.75 19.69
N SER A 363 -30.53 10.81 19.54
CA SER A 363 -30.47 9.62 20.40
C SER A 363 -29.86 9.90 21.78
N SER A 364 -29.07 10.96 21.93
CA SER A 364 -28.45 11.35 23.21
C SER A 364 -29.44 12.07 24.16
N GLU A 365 -30.49 12.75 23.67
CA GLU A 365 -31.48 13.40 24.51
C GLU A 365 -32.54 12.42 25.09
N GLN A 366 -32.78 11.30 24.44
CA GLN A 366 -33.70 10.28 24.93
C GLN A 366 -33.12 9.39 26.05
N GLN A 367 -31.81 9.20 26.07
CA GLN A 367 -31.14 8.42 27.14
C GLN A 367 -31.00 9.18 28.45
N VAL A 368 -31.04 10.51 28.42
CA VAL A 368 -30.99 11.37 29.63
C VAL A 368 -32.38 11.53 30.29
N LYS A 369 -33.46 11.32 29.52
CA LYS A 369 -34.85 11.43 30.08
C LYS A 369 -35.37 10.14 30.71
N ASN A 370 -34.65 9.00 30.56
CA ASN A 370 -35.05 7.71 31.11
C ASN A 370 -34.13 7.24 32.26
N LYS A 371 -33.36 8.12 32.86
CA LYS A 371 -32.67 7.95 34.15
C LYS A 371 -33.19 8.98 35.13
#